data_a86d5dc882a3c2c8474f9a67ef1d11fa
#
_entry.id   a86d5dc882a3c2c8474f9a67ef1d11fa
#
_cell.length_a   1.000
_cell.length_b   1.000
_cell.length_c   1.000
_cell.angle_alpha   90.00
_cell.angle_beta   90.00
_cell.angle_gamma   90.00
#
_symmetry.space_group_name_H-M   'P 1'
#
loop_
_entity.id
_entity.type
_entity.pdbx_description
1 polymer ?
#
loop_
_entity_poly.entity_id
_entity_poly.type
_entity_poly.pdbx_seq_one_letter_code
_entity_poly.pdbx_strand_id
1 'polypeptide(L)'
;MKLEMKLPCPKSEAIESYEILLAVCRAEDAYLAVGYKQMRDLLERICRAQMQNESLQMTDLSARISFVAAKVGLSVAEQNRLHTFRLTSNAILNRQQEPNREQLLRDAKTLAFFIRKLLEEDIPLELYRLLPRADATYLVAPPARERVQRMRVCFQYADEQYLYVTPLDEVSEKPYLVRYNIPQINEEFAETCKLLWRHAQVNLLDVAVDEAGILTPSFIVLEPDYLLDISSLAECFRD
;
A
#
# COMPACT_ATOMS: atom_id res chain seq x y z
N MET A 1 -12.12 -41.24 -13.07
CA MET A 1 -11.43 -40.42 -14.09
C MET A 1 -11.23 -39.05 -13.47
N LYS A 2 -10.07 -38.82 -12.82
CA LYS A 2 -9.71 -37.51 -12.24
C LYS A 2 -9.30 -36.63 -13.42
N LEU A 3 -10.07 -35.57 -13.68
CA LEU A 3 -9.61 -34.48 -14.54
C LEU A 3 -8.42 -33.81 -13.81
N GLU A 4 -7.22 -34.10 -14.27
CA GLU A 4 -6.05 -33.28 -13.96
C GLU A 4 -6.33 -31.88 -14.58
N MET A 5 -6.81 -30.95 -13.78
CA MET A 5 -6.76 -29.54 -14.15
C MET A 5 -5.27 -29.16 -14.22
N LYS A 6 -4.75 -29.10 -15.44
CA LYS A 6 -3.44 -28.50 -15.69
C LYS A 6 -3.50 -27.07 -15.15
N LEU A 7 -2.67 -26.76 -14.17
CA LEU A 7 -2.43 -25.37 -13.78
C LEU A 7 -2.06 -24.57 -15.05
N PRO A 8 -2.65 -23.39 -15.28
CA PRO A 8 -2.27 -22.57 -16.41
C PRO A 8 -0.76 -22.29 -16.32
N CYS A 9 -0.09 -22.33 -17.47
CA CYS A 9 1.32 -21.95 -17.55
C CYS A 9 1.45 -20.50 -17.02
N PRO A 10 2.41 -20.19 -16.14
CA PRO A 10 2.59 -18.84 -15.57
C PRO A 10 2.53 -17.72 -16.60
N LYS A 11 3.07 -17.98 -17.78
CA LYS A 11 3.02 -17.06 -18.92
C LYS A 11 1.61 -16.81 -19.44
N SER A 12 0.76 -17.84 -19.52
CA SER A 12 -0.64 -17.70 -19.95
C SER A 12 -1.46 -16.90 -18.94
N GLU A 13 -1.22 -17.11 -17.64
CA GLU A 13 -1.87 -16.38 -16.56
C GLU A 13 -1.46 -14.90 -16.54
N ALA A 14 -0.18 -14.61 -16.81
CA ALA A 14 0.31 -13.24 -16.91
C ALA A 14 -0.33 -12.49 -18.09
N ILE A 15 -0.38 -13.12 -19.29
CA ILE A 15 -0.99 -12.51 -20.47
C ILE A 15 -2.45 -12.17 -20.21
N GLU A 16 -3.25 -13.13 -19.74
CA GLU A 16 -4.67 -12.92 -19.41
C GLU A 16 -4.84 -11.79 -18.38
N SER A 17 -3.99 -11.76 -17.37
CA SER A 17 -4.03 -10.73 -16.33
C SER A 17 -3.73 -9.34 -16.87
N TYR A 18 -2.75 -9.21 -17.75
CA TYR A 18 -2.42 -7.95 -18.41
C TYR A 18 -3.49 -7.50 -19.41
N GLU A 19 -4.16 -8.42 -20.10
CA GLU A 19 -5.29 -8.11 -20.98
C GLU A 19 -6.46 -7.52 -20.19
N ILE A 20 -6.77 -8.07 -19.01
CA ILE A 20 -7.78 -7.52 -18.11
C ILE A 20 -7.40 -6.10 -17.68
N LEU A 21 -6.17 -5.87 -17.23
CA LEU A 21 -5.71 -4.55 -16.82
C LEU A 21 -5.73 -3.55 -18.00
N LEU A 22 -5.35 -3.98 -19.19
CA LEU A 22 -5.38 -3.16 -20.38
C LEU A 22 -6.81 -2.73 -20.73
N ALA A 23 -7.78 -3.66 -20.68
CA ALA A 23 -9.18 -3.37 -20.89
C ALA A 23 -9.73 -2.37 -19.85
N VAL A 24 -9.40 -2.56 -18.58
CA VAL A 24 -9.78 -1.64 -17.50
C VAL A 24 -9.19 -0.24 -17.71
N CYS A 25 -7.93 -0.14 -18.09
CA CYS A 25 -7.28 1.16 -18.33
C CYS A 25 -7.87 1.89 -19.56
N ARG A 26 -8.44 1.18 -20.52
CA ARG A 26 -9.06 1.74 -21.73
C ARG A 26 -10.56 2.04 -21.57
N ALA A 27 -11.20 1.51 -20.53
CA ALA A 27 -12.63 1.68 -20.33
C ALA A 27 -12.98 3.17 -20.13
N GLU A 28 -14.20 3.57 -20.48
CA GLU A 28 -14.72 4.92 -20.26
C GLU A 28 -15.00 5.17 -18.75
N ASP A 29 -15.07 6.44 -18.35
CA ASP A 29 -15.27 6.82 -16.95
C ASP A 29 -16.57 6.30 -16.34
N ALA A 30 -17.59 6.08 -17.14
CA ALA A 30 -18.85 5.47 -16.70
C ALA A 30 -18.67 4.03 -16.17
N TYR A 31 -17.57 3.36 -16.51
CA TYR A 31 -17.30 1.97 -16.14
C TYR A 31 -16.21 1.79 -15.11
N LEU A 32 -15.75 2.86 -14.45
CA LEU A 32 -14.65 2.79 -13.46
C LEU A 32 -14.95 1.82 -12.31
N ALA A 33 -16.19 1.80 -11.78
CA ALA A 33 -16.59 0.87 -10.73
C ALA A 33 -16.52 -0.60 -11.20
N VAL A 34 -16.86 -0.87 -12.46
CA VAL A 34 -16.73 -2.19 -13.07
C VAL A 34 -15.25 -2.57 -13.20
N GLY A 35 -14.40 -1.61 -13.58
CA GLY A 35 -12.95 -1.79 -13.63
C GLY A 35 -12.38 -2.16 -12.25
N TYR A 36 -12.81 -1.48 -11.19
CA TYR A 36 -12.40 -1.84 -9.82
C TYR A 36 -12.82 -3.25 -9.42
N LYS A 37 -14.03 -3.68 -9.81
CA LYS A 37 -14.47 -5.04 -9.57
C LYS A 37 -13.57 -6.05 -10.30
N GLN A 38 -13.30 -5.83 -11.58
CA GLN A 38 -12.44 -6.71 -12.37
C GLN A 38 -11.02 -6.82 -11.81
N MET A 39 -10.42 -5.70 -11.43
CA MET A 39 -9.09 -5.67 -10.80
C MET A 39 -9.08 -6.40 -9.45
N ARG A 40 -10.12 -6.25 -8.65
CA ARG A 40 -10.24 -6.93 -7.36
C ARG A 40 -10.40 -8.45 -7.54
N ASP A 41 -11.29 -8.87 -8.46
CA ASP A 41 -11.51 -10.29 -8.77
C ASP A 41 -10.20 -10.91 -9.30
N LEU A 42 -9.44 -10.17 -10.10
CA LEU A 42 -8.11 -10.56 -10.58
C LEU A 42 -7.13 -10.77 -9.42
N LEU A 43 -7.00 -9.80 -8.51
CA LEU A 43 -6.12 -9.92 -7.33
C LEU A 43 -6.50 -11.13 -6.48
N GLU A 44 -7.79 -11.32 -6.22
CA GLU A 44 -8.28 -12.45 -5.44
C GLU A 44 -7.99 -13.79 -6.12
N ARG A 45 -8.21 -13.89 -7.44
CA ARG A 45 -7.90 -15.07 -8.25
C ARG A 45 -6.41 -15.43 -8.16
N ILE A 46 -5.55 -14.45 -8.37
CA ILE A 46 -4.08 -14.64 -8.33
C ILE A 46 -3.64 -15.08 -6.94
N CYS A 47 -4.06 -14.39 -5.89
CA CYS A 47 -3.71 -14.77 -4.53
C CYS A 47 -4.22 -16.17 -4.16
N ARG A 48 -5.43 -16.55 -4.61
CA ARG A 48 -5.99 -17.88 -4.39
C ARG A 48 -5.19 -18.96 -5.11
N ALA A 49 -4.78 -18.71 -6.36
CA ALA A 49 -3.96 -19.65 -7.13
C ALA A 49 -2.62 -19.93 -6.45
N GLN A 50 -1.98 -18.92 -5.88
CA GLN A 50 -0.70 -19.05 -5.16
C GLN A 50 -0.81 -19.86 -3.85
N MET A 51 -2.02 -20.01 -3.33
CA MET A 51 -2.28 -20.74 -2.08
C MET A 51 -2.81 -22.16 -2.29
N GLN A 52 -3.05 -22.60 -3.52
CA GLN A 52 -3.66 -23.93 -3.80
C GLN A 52 -2.88 -25.09 -3.22
N ASN A 53 -1.56 -24.96 -3.13
CA ASN A 53 -0.65 -26.01 -2.62
C ASN A 53 -0.21 -25.81 -1.17
N GLU A 54 -0.76 -24.77 -0.51
CA GLU A 54 -0.39 -24.46 0.88
C GLU A 54 -1.35 -25.15 1.85
N SER A 55 -0.81 -25.62 2.98
CA SER A 55 -1.60 -26.28 4.02
C SER A 55 -2.51 -25.29 4.81
N LEU A 56 -2.21 -23.99 4.73
CA LEU A 56 -2.95 -22.92 5.39
C LEU A 56 -4.13 -22.47 4.55
N GLN A 57 -5.33 -22.64 5.05
CA GLN A 57 -6.53 -22.08 4.44
C GLN A 57 -6.80 -20.68 5.00
N MET A 58 -6.43 -19.65 4.24
CA MET A 58 -6.78 -18.27 4.56
C MET A 58 -8.07 -17.89 3.83
N THR A 59 -9.09 -17.48 4.57
CA THR A 59 -10.38 -17.08 4.00
C THR A 59 -10.40 -15.61 3.59
N ASP A 60 -9.68 -14.77 4.31
CA ASP A 60 -9.63 -13.33 4.09
C ASP A 60 -8.58 -12.92 3.03
N LEU A 61 -9.00 -12.01 2.13
CA LEU A 61 -8.12 -11.48 1.07
C LEU A 61 -6.91 -10.73 1.65
N SER A 62 -7.07 -10.04 2.79
CA SER A 62 -5.96 -9.33 3.44
C SER A 62 -4.84 -10.30 3.84
N ALA A 63 -5.21 -11.40 4.50
CA ALA A 63 -4.25 -12.43 4.90
C ALA A 63 -3.56 -13.08 3.69
N ARG A 64 -4.32 -13.33 2.61
CA ARG A 64 -3.77 -13.88 1.36
C ARG A 64 -2.76 -12.92 0.71
N ILE A 65 -3.08 -11.62 0.64
CA ILE A 65 -2.16 -10.60 0.12
C ILE A 65 -0.86 -10.61 0.93
N SER A 66 -0.94 -10.57 2.26
CA SER A 66 0.24 -10.56 3.13
C SER A 66 1.09 -11.82 2.95
N PHE A 67 0.46 -12.98 2.84
CA PHE A 67 1.17 -14.25 2.62
C PHE A 67 1.89 -14.27 1.26
N VAL A 68 1.19 -13.92 0.17
CA VAL A 68 1.77 -13.90 -1.18
C VAL A 68 2.86 -12.83 -1.28
N ALA A 69 2.64 -11.66 -0.68
CA ALA A 69 3.62 -10.58 -0.63
C ALA A 69 4.94 -11.03 0.01
N ALA A 70 4.85 -11.72 1.15
CA ALA A 70 6.02 -12.27 1.83
C ALA A 70 6.72 -13.34 0.98
N LYS A 71 5.96 -14.24 0.34
CA LYS A 71 6.47 -15.31 -0.53
C LYS A 71 7.25 -14.76 -1.73
N VAL A 72 6.77 -13.66 -2.32
CA VAL A 72 7.37 -13.01 -3.51
C VAL A 72 8.44 -11.99 -3.13
N GLY A 73 8.60 -11.70 -1.84
CA GLY A 73 9.56 -10.71 -1.35
C GLY A 73 9.19 -9.29 -1.75
N LEU A 74 7.90 -8.93 -1.66
CA LEU A 74 7.48 -7.53 -1.81
C LEU A 74 8.04 -6.70 -0.66
N SER A 75 8.44 -5.48 -0.97
CA SER A 75 8.70 -4.47 0.05
C SER A 75 7.42 -4.13 0.81
N VAL A 76 7.56 -3.61 2.02
CA VAL A 76 6.40 -3.19 2.83
C VAL A 76 5.58 -2.12 2.09
N ALA A 77 6.23 -1.20 1.39
CA ALA A 77 5.54 -0.18 0.59
C ALA A 77 4.71 -0.80 -0.55
N GLU A 78 5.22 -1.83 -1.24
CA GLU A 78 4.47 -2.55 -2.28
C GLU A 78 3.29 -3.32 -1.68
N GLN A 79 3.48 -3.96 -0.53
CA GLN A 79 2.40 -4.65 0.18
C GLN A 79 1.31 -3.67 0.63
N ASN A 80 1.68 -2.53 1.22
CA ASN A 80 0.74 -1.50 1.65
C ASN A 80 -0.09 -0.97 0.47
N ARG A 81 0.52 -0.75 -0.70
CA ARG A 81 -0.22 -0.36 -1.90
C ARG A 81 -1.29 -1.38 -2.31
N LEU A 82 -0.99 -2.68 -2.22
CA LEU A 82 -1.99 -3.71 -2.48
C LEU A 82 -3.14 -3.70 -1.46
N HIS A 83 -2.82 -3.45 -0.18
CA HIS A 83 -3.84 -3.30 0.84
C HIS A 83 -4.68 -2.03 0.65
N THR A 84 -4.07 -0.91 0.29
CA THR A 84 -4.76 0.33 -0.06
C THR A 84 -5.70 0.10 -1.24
N PHE A 85 -5.23 -0.50 -2.32
CA PHE A 85 -6.09 -0.91 -3.44
C PHE A 85 -7.27 -1.79 -2.99
N ARG A 86 -7.02 -2.80 -2.13
CA ARG A 86 -8.09 -3.64 -1.57
C ARG A 86 -9.15 -2.83 -0.82
N LEU A 87 -8.72 -1.88 0.01
CA LEU A 87 -9.63 -1.01 0.77
C LEU A 87 -10.40 -0.06 -0.13
N THR A 88 -9.71 0.60 -1.07
CA THR A 88 -10.34 1.50 -2.07
C THR A 88 -11.36 0.75 -2.91
N SER A 89 -11.02 -0.44 -3.42
CA SER A 89 -11.96 -1.25 -4.19
C SER A 89 -13.19 -1.66 -3.37
N ASN A 90 -13.01 -2.00 -2.08
CA ASN A 90 -14.14 -2.29 -1.19
C ASN A 90 -15.05 -1.07 -1.00
N ALA A 91 -14.46 0.11 -0.73
CA ALA A 91 -15.22 1.34 -0.54
C ALA A 91 -16.04 1.70 -1.78
N ILE A 92 -15.45 1.58 -2.98
CA ILE A 92 -16.13 1.83 -4.26
C ILE A 92 -17.25 0.82 -4.50
N LEU A 93 -16.99 -0.48 -4.32
CA LEU A 93 -17.99 -1.52 -4.54
C LEU A 93 -19.15 -1.44 -3.55
N ASN A 94 -18.92 -0.95 -2.34
CA ASN A 94 -19.94 -0.68 -1.33
C ASN A 94 -20.58 0.72 -1.46
N ARG A 95 -20.27 1.48 -2.51
CA ARG A 95 -20.77 2.83 -2.77
C ARG A 95 -20.47 3.84 -1.64
N GLN A 96 -19.36 3.64 -0.95
CA GLN A 96 -18.84 4.53 0.10
C GLN A 96 -17.90 5.59 -0.47
N GLN A 97 -17.38 5.33 -1.69
CA GLN A 97 -16.46 6.23 -2.40
C GLN A 97 -16.79 6.22 -3.89
N GLU A 98 -16.73 7.39 -4.52
CA GLU A 98 -16.82 7.52 -5.97
C GLU A 98 -15.48 7.12 -6.62
N PRO A 99 -15.53 6.34 -7.73
CA PRO A 99 -14.33 5.96 -8.44
C PRO A 99 -13.70 7.16 -9.17
N ASN A 100 -12.38 7.21 -9.20
CA ASN A 100 -11.60 8.23 -9.88
C ASN A 100 -10.65 7.59 -10.90
N ARG A 101 -10.55 8.16 -12.10
CA ARG A 101 -9.73 7.65 -13.20
C ARG A 101 -8.24 7.61 -12.84
N GLU A 102 -7.74 8.68 -12.26
CA GLU A 102 -6.33 8.78 -11.92
C GLU A 102 -5.94 7.73 -10.87
N GLN A 103 -6.79 7.56 -9.85
CA GLN A 103 -6.60 6.54 -8.82
C GLN A 103 -6.69 5.13 -9.42
N LEU A 104 -7.65 4.86 -10.32
CA LEU A 104 -7.77 3.57 -11.00
C LEU A 104 -6.49 3.22 -11.77
N LEU A 105 -5.90 4.17 -12.47
CA LEU A 105 -4.65 3.94 -13.20
C LEU A 105 -3.46 3.69 -12.28
N ARG A 106 -3.39 4.35 -11.11
CA ARG A 106 -2.39 4.07 -10.07
C ARG A 106 -2.55 2.66 -9.49
N ASP A 107 -3.78 2.28 -9.22
CA ASP A 107 -4.11 0.95 -8.70
C ASP A 107 -3.82 -0.14 -9.73
N ALA A 108 -4.15 0.09 -11.01
CA ALA A 108 -3.80 -0.78 -12.12
C ALA A 108 -2.28 -0.94 -12.25
N LYS A 109 -1.51 0.15 -12.07
CA LYS A 109 -0.04 0.09 -12.02
C LYS A 109 0.44 -0.78 -10.88
N THR A 110 -0.10 -0.64 -9.68
CA THR A 110 0.24 -1.47 -8.51
C THR A 110 0.04 -2.95 -8.81
N LEU A 111 -1.10 -3.31 -9.41
CA LEU A 111 -1.38 -4.70 -9.79
C LEU A 111 -0.46 -5.19 -10.91
N ALA A 112 -0.18 -4.37 -11.93
CA ALA A 112 0.71 -4.77 -13.02
C ALA A 112 2.13 -5.08 -12.51
N PHE A 113 2.67 -4.27 -11.60
CA PHE A 113 3.98 -4.53 -10.99
C PHE A 113 3.96 -5.74 -10.05
N PHE A 114 2.88 -5.97 -9.33
CA PHE A 114 2.70 -7.18 -8.53
C PHE A 114 2.70 -8.44 -9.40
N ILE A 115 1.93 -8.45 -10.50
CA ILE A 115 1.86 -9.55 -11.46
C ILE A 115 3.24 -9.81 -12.07
N ARG A 116 3.93 -8.77 -12.52
CA ARG A 116 5.29 -8.86 -13.04
C ARG A 116 6.23 -9.59 -12.07
N LYS A 117 6.20 -9.18 -10.80
CA LYS A 117 7.10 -9.73 -9.78
C LYS A 117 6.73 -11.16 -9.39
N LEU A 118 5.44 -11.49 -9.41
CA LEU A 118 4.93 -12.80 -9.05
C LEU A 118 5.12 -13.85 -10.15
N LEU A 119 4.87 -13.47 -11.40
CA LEU A 119 4.88 -14.39 -12.55
C LEU A 119 6.15 -14.26 -13.40
N GLU A 120 7.05 -13.33 -13.05
CA GLU A 120 8.33 -13.06 -13.73
C GLU A 120 8.17 -12.72 -15.23
N GLU A 121 7.01 -12.17 -15.62
CA GLU A 121 6.70 -11.78 -17.00
C GLU A 121 6.58 -10.26 -17.12
N ASP A 122 7.23 -9.67 -18.12
CA ASP A 122 7.25 -8.22 -18.31
C ASP A 122 5.88 -7.64 -18.68
N ILE A 123 5.62 -6.42 -18.21
CA ILE A 123 4.40 -5.68 -18.51
C ILE A 123 4.38 -5.33 -20.01
N PRO A 124 3.32 -5.68 -20.75
CA PRO A 124 3.19 -5.34 -22.16
C PRO A 124 3.30 -3.84 -22.41
N LEU A 125 4.03 -3.44 -23.45
CA LEU A 125 4.29 -2.04 -23.77
C LEU A 125 3.02 -1.20 -23.92
N GLU A 126 1.94 -1.79 -24.44
CA GLU A 126 0.65 -1.11 -24.58
C GLU A 126 0.05 -0.74 -23.22
N LEU A 127 0.07 -1.66 -22.26
CA LEU A 127 -0.39 -1.41 -20.91
C LEU A 127 0.54 -0.40 -20.22
N TYR A 128 1.86 -0.60 -20.31
CA TYR A 128 2.85 0.28 -19.68
C TYR A 128 2.69 1.76 -20.10
N ARG A 129 2.30 2.02 -21.36
CA ARG A 129 2.07 3.38 -21.87
C ARG A 129 0.84 4.06 -21.28
N LEU A 130 -0.16 3.30 -20.82
CA LEU A 130 -1.38 3.81 -20.21
C LEU A 130 -1.21 4.05 -18.70
N LEU A 131 -0.26 3.36 -18.08
CA LEU A 131 -0.01 3.51 -16.65
C LEU A 131 0.63 4.87 -16.37
N PRO A 132 0.27 5.51 -15.24
CA PRO A 132 0.83 6.82 -14.89
C PRO A 132 2.35 6.69 -14.81
N ARG A 133 3.02 7.60 -15.53
CA ARG A 133 4.46 7.76 -15.35
C ARG A 133 4.64 8.29 -13.94
N ALA A 134 5.63 7.74 -13.27
CA ALA A 134 6.05 8.36 -12.05
C ALA A 134 6.52 9.77 -12.41
N ASP A 135 5.93 10.80 -11.84
CA ASP A 135 6.47 12.13 -11.93
C ASP A 135 7.90 12.07 -11.39
N ALA A 136 8.86 12.46 -12.22
CA ALA A 136 10.29 12.38 -11.88
C ALA A 136 10.59 13.15 -10.56
N THR A 137 9.74 14.08 -10.19
CA THR A 137 9.78 14.85 -8.94
C THR A 137 9.46 14.02 -7.69
N TYR A 138 8.71 12.91 -7.83
CA TYR A 138 8.23 12.10 -6.69
C TYR A 138 8.88 10.72 -6.59
N LEU A 139 9.69 10.33 -7.57
CA LEU A 139 10.27 8.99 -7.66
C LEU A 139 11.64 8.84 -7.02
N VAL A 140 12.29 9.94 -6.75
CA VAL A 140 13.55 9.90 -6.02
C VAL A 140 13.19 10.29 -4.60
N ALA A 141 13.05 9.29 -3.73
CA ALA A 141 13.25 9.58 -2.32
C ALA A 141 14.55 10.39 -2.27
N PRO A 142 14.55 11.63 -1.75
CA PRO A 142 15.77 12.44 -1.75
C PRO A 142 16.87 11.58 -1.13
N PRO A 143 18.10 11.61 -1.69
CA PRO A 143 19.18 10.77 -1.21
C PRO A 143 19.28 10.94 0.30
N ALA A 144 19.10 9.85 1.02
CA ALA A 144 19.19 9.87 2.47
C ALA A 144 20.67 10.12 2.83
N ARG A 145 20.93 11.21 3.53
CA ARG A 145 22.22 11.45 4.17
C ARG A 145 22.44 10.44 5.30
N GLU A 146 21.36 10.12 6.01
CA GLU A 146 21.38 9.28 7.18
C GLU A 146 20.06 8.47 7.26
N ARG A 147 20.10 7.29 7.91
CA ARG A 147 18.92 6.51 8.26
C ARG A 147 18.88 6.29 9.76
N VAL A 148 17.72 6.59 10.35
CA VAL A 148 17.44 6.38 11.77
C VAL A 148 16.39 5.30 11.91
N GLN A 149 16.69 4.24 12.65
CA GLN A 149 15.77 3.11 12.79
C GLN A 149 14.47 3.49 13.47
N ARG A 150 14.55 4.35 14.49
CA ARG A 150 13.39 4.80 15.28
C ARG A 150 13.63 6.19 15.80
N MET A 151 12.59 7.03 15.73
CA MET A 151 12.56 8.36 16.33
C MET A 151 11.22 8.56 17.03
N ARG A 152 11.24 8.91 18.33
CA ARG A 152 10.03 9.28 19.07
C ARG A 152 9.82 10.77 18.96
N VAL A 153 8.63 11.14 18.55
CA VAL A 153 8.27 12.53 18.29
C VAL A 153 6.91 12.87 18.86
N CYS A 154 6.71 14.14 19.10
CA CYS A 154 5.44 14.72 19.51
C CYS A 154 4.88 15.54 18.33
N PHE A 155 3.71 15.20 17.85
CA PHE A 155 3.03 15.90 16.76
C PHE A 155 2.55 17.29 17.22
N GLN A 156 2.80 18.30 16.40
CA GLN A 156 2.38 19.67 16.65
C GLN A 156 1.22 20.09 15.75
N TYR A 157 1.43 20.02 14.45
CA TYR A 157 0.45 20.29 13.40
C TYR A 157 0.92 19.72 12.07
N ALA A 158 0.07 19.75 11.05
CA ALA A 158 0.38 19.36 9.68
C ALA A 158 -0.09 20.43 8.69
N ASP A 159 0.61 20.56 7.59
CA ASP A 159 0.15 21.22 6.37
C ASP A 159 -0.04 20.19 5.25
N GLU A 160 -0.18 20.61 4.00
CA GLU A 160 -0.41 19.72 2.87
C GLU A 160 0.80 18.84 2.50
N GLN A 161 2.01 19.16 2.97
CA GLN A 161 3.26 18.51 2.59
C GLN A 161 4.01 17.89 3.76
N TYR A 162 3.91 18.48 4.96
CA TYR A 162 4.73 18.13 6.10
C TYR A 162 3.92 17.97 7.40
N LEU A 163 4.37 17.00 8.21
CA LEU A 163 4.07 17.01 9.64
C LEU A 163 5.16 17.79 10.34
N TYR A 164 4.76 18.62 11.29
CA TYR A 164 5.65 19.36 12.17
C TYR A 164 5.68 18.63 13.49
N VAL A 165 6.85 18.13 13.86
CA VAL A 165 7.03 17.31 15.06
C VAL A 165 8.21 17.78 15.90
N THR A 166 8.14 17.58 17.21
CA THR A 166 9.28 17.80 18.10
C THR A 166 9.78 16.45 18.62
N PRO A 167 11.10 16.18 18.63
CA PRO A 167 11.61 14.97 19.22
C PRO A 167 11.32 14.93 20.73
N LEU A 168 11.04 13.73 21.25
CA LEU A 168 10.82 13.53 22.69
C LEU A 168 12.12 13.27 23.45
N ASP A 169 13.11 12.70 22.75
CA ASP A 169 14.37 12.28 23.37
C ASP A 169 15.47 13.36 23.29
N GLU A 170 15.23 14.46 22.59
CA GLU A 170 16.17 15.55 22.41
C GLU A 170 15.51 16.92 22.66
N VAL A 171 16.25 17.84 23.23
CA VAL A 171 15.81 19.23 23.36
C VAL A 171 16.11 19.96 22.06
N SER A 172 15.10 20.09 21.20
CA SER A 172 15.19 20.86 19.97
C SER A 172 14.30 22.10 20.04
N GLU A 173 14.89 23.26 19.76
CA GLU A 173 14.12 24.52 19.69
C GLU A 173 13.26 24.65 18.43
N LYS A 174 13.57 23.86 17.40
CA LYS A 174 12.85 23.89 16.12
C LYS A 174 12.15 22.55 15.85
N PRO A 175 10.94 22.58 15.30
CA PRO A 175 10.27 21.36 14.88
C PRO A 175 11.02 20.72 13.71
N TYR A 176 11.04 19.39 13.68
CA TYR A 176 11.43 18.62 12.50
C TYR A 176 10.28 18.59 11.51
N LEU A 177 10.63 18.60 10.24
CA LEU A 177 9.70 18.41 9.12
C LEU A 177 9.68 16.94 8.73
N VAL A 178 8.50 16.35 8.70
CA VAL A 178 8.30 14.95 8.28
C VAL A 178 7.48 14.94 7.00
N ARG A 179 8.04 14.43 5.90
CA ARG A 179 7.29 14.24 4.65
C ARG A 179 6.24 13.17 4.84
N TYR A 180 5.05 13.49 4.45
CA TYR A 180 3.94 12.57 4.36
C TYR A 180 3.14 12.87 3.09
N ASN A 181 2.15 12.04 2.76
CA ASN A 181 1.30 12.23 1.60
C ASN A 181 2.10 12.30 0.27
N ILE A 182 3.24 11.61 0.22
CA ILE A 182 4.04 11.53 -0.99
C ILE A 182 3.54 10.33 -1.80
N PRO A 183 3.03 10.54 -3.02
CA PRO A 183 2.54 9.47 -3.88
C PRO A 183 3.57 8.34 -4.01
N GLN A 184 3.13 7.10 -3.80
CA GLN A 184 3.92 5.87 -3.90
C GLN A 184 5.04 5.69 -2.84
N ILE A 185 5.20 6.61 -1.91
CA ILE A 185 6.16 6.49 -0.81
C ILE A 185 5.44 6.31 0.51
N ASN A 186 4.59 7.26 0.88
CA ASN A 186 3.86 7.28 2.15
C ASN A 186 2.54 8.07 2.07
N GLU A 187 1.88 8.02 0.92
CA GLU A 187 0.58 8.67 0.71
C GLU A 187 -0.52 8.15 1.66
N GLU A 188 -0.38 6.91 2.15
CA GLU A 188 -1.27 6.32 3.14
C GLU A 188 -1.24 7.04 4.49
N PHE A 189 -0.18 7.78 4.79
CA PHE A 189 -0.09 8.55 6.04
C PHE A 189 -1.03 9.76 6.04
N ALA A 190 -1.53 10.19 4.89
CA ALA A 190 -2.50 11.28 4.81
C ALA A 190 -3.77 10.97 5.63
N GLU A 191 -4.25 9.73 5.62
CA GLU A 191 -5.41 9.33 6.42
C GLU A 191 -5.06 9.20 7.90
N THR A 192 -3.89 8.65 8.23
CA THR A 192 -3.38 8.58 9.61
C THR A 192 -3.21 9.98 10.20
N CYS A 193 -2.74 10.93 9.41
CA CYS A 193 -2.51 12.30 9.85
C CYS A 193 -3.79 13.06 10.21
N LYS A 194 -4.92 12.72 9.58
CA LYS A 194 -6.24 13.27 9.96
C LYS A 194 -6.70 12.84 11.35
N LEU A 195 -6.17 11.73 11.85
CA LEU A 195 -6.48 11.21 13.18
C LEU A 195 -5.54 11.73 14.27
N LEU A 196 -4.47 12.43 13.89
CA LEU A 196 -3.51 12.98 14.83
C LEU A 196 -4.09 14.20 15.57
N TRP A 197 -3.99 14.19 16.88
CA TRP A 197 -4.30 15.36 17.71
C TRP A 197 -3.01 16.03 18.18
N ARG A 198 -3.09 17.29 18.50
CA ARG A 198 -1.93 18.06 18.98
C ARG A 198 -1.31 17.39 20.21
N HIS A 199 -0.01 17.23 20.20
CA HIS A 199 0.80 16.52 21.20
C HIS A 199 0.64 14.99 21.22
N ALA A 200 0.02 14.39 20.21
CA ALA A 200 0.05 12.94 20.03
C ALA A 200 1.51 12.45 19.97
N GLN A 201 1.80 11.39 20.69
CA GLN A 201 3.10 10.73 20.61
C GLN A 201 3.14 9.79 19.42
N VAL A 202 4.21 9.88 18.65
CA VAL A 202 4.38 9.12 17.41
C VAL A 202 5.77 8.52 17.37
N ASN A 203 5.87 7.24 17.02
CA ASN A 203 7.12 6.65 16.56
C ASN A 203 7.20 6.70 15.05
N LEU A 204 8.24 7.33 14.55
CA LEU A 204 8.66 7.23 13.17
C LEU A 204 9.68 6.09 13.05
N LEU A 205 9.47 5.17 12.12
CA LEU A 205 10.35 4.01 11.94
C LEU A 205 10.97 4.02 10.55
N ASP A 206 12.20 3.52 10.46
CA ASP A 206 13.01 3.49 9.24
C ASP A 206 13.00 4.86 8.53
N VAL A 207 13.50 5.85 9.22
CA VAL A 207 13.45 7.26 8.83
C VAL A 207 14.65 7.60 7.97
N ALA A 208 14.42 7.99 6.72
CA ALA A 208 15.43 8.60 5.87
C ALA A 208 15.51 10.10 6.19
N VAL A 209 16.70 10.60 6.47
CA VAL A 209 16.98 12.03 6.69
C VAL A 209 17.73 12.56 5.49
N ASP A 210 17.21 13.58 4.82
CA ASP A 210 17.89 14.21 3.68
C ASP A 210 18.93 15.26 4.11
N GLU A 211 19.58 15.87 3.12
CA GLU A 211 20.60 16.92 3.36
C GLU A 211 20.03 18.18 4.03
N ALA A 212 18.73 18.44 3.86
CA ALA A 212 18.02 19.56 4.49
C ALA A 212 17.54 19.21 5.92
N GLY A 213 17.76 17.97 6.39
CA GLY A 213 17.30 17.48 7.69
C GLY A 213 15.81 17.15 7.71
N ILE A 214 15.16 17.00 6.55
CA ILE A 214 13.76 16.62 6.47
C ILE A 214 13.65 15.09 6.56
N LEU A 215 12.71 14.64 7.37
CA LEU A 215 12.49 13.24 7.68
C LEU A 215 11.50 12.60 6.70
N THR A 216 11.79 11.39 6.25
CA THR A 216 10.86 10.58 5.43
C THR A 216 10.78 9.18 6.05
N PRO A 217 9.79 8.93 6.92
CA PRO A 217 9.61 7.63 7.56
C PRO A 217 8.97 6.62 6.62
N SER A 218 9.33 5.35 6.79
CA SER A 218 8.65 4.21 6.17
C SER A 218 7.40 3.79 6.94
N PHE A 219 7.35 4.06 8.26
CA PHE A 219 6.21 3.73 9.12
C PHE A 219 5.96 4.81 10.16
N ILE A 220 4.68 4.92 10.55
CA ILE A 220 4.21 5.74 11.66
C ILE A 220 3.45 4.85 12.63
N VAL A 221 3.84 4.86 13.91
CA VAL A 221 3.11 4.20 14.99
C VAL A 221 2.55 5.28 15.91
N LEU A 222 1.24 5.32 15.99
CA LEU A 222 0.50 6.28 16.78
C LEU A 222 0.38 5.79 18.23
N GLU A 223 0.60 6.68 19.19
CA GLU A 223 0.52 6.39 20.63
C GLU A 223 1.20 5.07 21.02
N PRO A 224 2.52 4.95 20.78
CA PRO A 224 3.25 3.68 20.93
C PRO A 224 3.27 3.15 22.37
N ASP A 225 2.96 3.99 23.34
CA ASP A 225 2.93 3.65 24.76
C ASP A 225 1.48 3.47 25.29
N TYR A 226 0.50 3.31 24.40
CA TYR A 226 -0.86 3.03 24.82
C TYR A 226 -0.92 1.69 25.56
N LEU A 227 -1.23 1.76 26.85
CA LEU A 227 -1.40 0.57 27.69
C LEU A 227 -2.76 -0.06 27.40
N LEU A 228 -2.75 -1.23 26.79
CA LEU A 228 -3.94 -2.06 26.66
C LEU A 228 -4.14 -2.82 27.96
N ASP A 229 -5.28 -2.64 28.59
CA ASP A 229 -5.69 -3.49 29.71
C ASP A 229 -5.91 -4.93 29.23
N ILE A 230 -5.31 -5.89 29.93
CA ILE A 230 -5.43 -7.32 29.64
C ILE A 230 -6.90 -7.77 29.64
N SER A 231 -7.72 -7.16 30.49
CA SER A 231 -9.17 -7.45 30.55
C SER A 231 -9.87 -7.06 29.24
N SER A 232 -9.55 -5.89 28.68
CA SER A 232 -10.09 -5.42 27.40
C SER A 232 -9.65 -6.30 26.24
N LEU A 233 -8.41 -6.79 26.26
CA LEU A 233 -7.91 -7.75 25.27
C LEU A 233 -8.65 -9.10 25.38
N ALA A 234 -8.89 -9.59 26.60
CA ALA A 234 -9.60 -10.85 26.83
C ALA A 234 -11.07 -10.79 26.37
N GLU A 235 -11.71 -9.63 26.42
CA GLU A 235 -13.06 -9.43 25.91
C GLU A 235 -13.12 -9.49 24.38
N CYS A 236 -12.11 -8.99 23.67
CA CYS A 236 -12.04 -9.05 22.20
C CYS A 236 -11.89 -10.48 21.65
N PHE A 237 -11.50 -11.45 22.47
CA PHE A 237 -11.32 -12.86 22.08
C PHE A 237 -12.44 -13.78 22.62
N ARG A 238 -13.53 -13.22 23.17
CA ARG A 238 -14.63 -14.00 23.77
C ARG A 238 -15.78 -14.29 22.81
N ASP A 239 -15.78 -13.78 21.58
CA ASP A 239 -16.78 -14.01 20.55
C ASP A 239 -16.40 -15.13 19.58
#